data_7c9f12097c44740ac9e7dbcd5e7e609f
#
_entry.id   7c9f12097c44740ac9e7dbcd5e7e609f
#
_cell.length_a   1.000
_cell.length_b   1.000
_cell.length_c   1.000
_cell.angle_alpha   90.00
_cell.angle_beta   90.00
_cell.angle_gamma   90.00
#
_symmetry.space_group_name_H-M   'P 1'
#
loop_
_entity.id
_entity.type
_entity.pdbx_description
1 polymer ?
#
loop_
_entity_poly.entity_id
_entity_poly.type
_entity_poly.pdbx_seq_one_letter_code
_entity_poly.pdbx_strand_id
1 'polypeptide(L)'
;MYYNSIVSLEFFHRAEGRPQALGVLPAAFNPPTLAHLALARAALATADQVLFVLPREFPHKPYEGATFEQRVEMLLAATRSEPRFSVAASRGGLFAEIAQECREAYGDDVRLLFLCGRDAAERIVTWDYGEPGAFERMIERFELLVAPRDGHYAPPPAIRHRVSILQPTEDTSLISASEVRDRLRQGAHWEHLVPPEIVLLVREIYG
;
A
#
# COMPACT_ATOMS: atom_id res chain seq x y z
N MET A 1 -12.02 17.45 28.75
CA MET A 1 -12.24 16.01 28.67
C MET A 1 -12.08 15.64 27.18
N TYR A 2 -10.85 15.35 26.76
CA TYR A 2 -10.58 14.99 25.37
C TYR A 2 -10.94 13.53 25.21
N TYR A 3 -11.97 13.23 24.43
CA TYR A 3 -12.22 11.90 23.92
C TYR A 3 -11.03 11.49 23.06
N ASN A 4 -10.17 10.67 23.63
CA ASN A 4 -9.17 9.91 22.88
C ASN A 4 -9.95 8.86 22.09
N SER A 5 -10.49 9.22 20.93
CA SER A 5 -11.01 8.21 20.00
C SER A 5 -9.81 7.39 19.55
N ILE A 6 -9.75 6.16 20.02
CA ILE A 6 -8.77 5.16 19.62
C ILE A 6 -8.76 5.13 18.10
N VAL A 7 -7.69 5.64 17.51
CA VAL A 7 -7.45 5.63 16.08
C VAL A 7 -6.98 4.23 15.76
N SER A 8 -7.85 3.38 15.24
CA SER A 8 -7.51 2.00 14.91
C SER A 8 -7.91 1.67 13.48
N LEU A 9 -7.17 0.73 12.87
CA LEU A 9 -7.52 0.18 11.56
C LEU A 9 -8.94 -0.41 11.57
N GLU A 10 -9.72 -0.07 10.55
CA GLU A 10 -11.01 -0.69 10.29
C GLU A 10 -10.81 -1.87 9.32
N PHE A 11 -10.90 -3.09 9.84
CA PHE A 11 -10.71 -4.30 9.04
C PHE A 11 -11.96 -4.68 8.25
N PHE A 12 -11.80 -4.93 6.95
CA PHE A 12 -12.80 -5.56 6.08
C PHE A 12 -12.52 -7.05 5.89
N HIS A 13 -11.24 -7.43 5.94
CA HIS A 13 -10.76 -8.80 6.02
C HIS A 13 -9.46 -8.84 6.82
N ARG A 14 -9.32 -9.82 7.71
CA ARG A 14 -8.11 -10.02 8.49
C ARG A 14 -7.64 -11.46 8.37
N ALA A 15 -6.39 -11.64 7.94
CA ALA A 15 -5.73 -12.94 7.91
C ALA A 15 -5.62 -13.53 9.33
N GLU A 16 -5.69 -14.84 9.41
CA GLU A 16 -5.61 -15.54 10.70
C GLU A 16 -4.18 -15.50 11.28
N GLY A 17 -4.11 -15.58 12.59
CA GLY A 17 -2.85 -15.61 13.34
C GLY A 17 -2.29 -14.23 13.66
N ARG A 18 -1.14 -14.21 14.32
CA ARG A 18 -0.42 -13.00 14.72
C ARG A 18 0.94 -12.97 14.02
N PRO A 19 1.16 -12.06 13.05
CA PRO A 19 2.44 -11.99 12.35
C PRO A 19 3.54 -11.43 13.27
N GLN A 20 4.76 -11.91 13.11
CA GLN A 20 5.98 -11.29 13.66
C GLN A 20 6.47 -10.18 12.72
N ALA A 21 6.33 -10.39 11.40
CA ALA A 21 6.63 -9.41 10.37
C ALA A 21 5.37 -9.15 9.50
N LEU A 22 4.95 -7.89 9.42
CA LEU A 22 3.79 -7.45 8.66
C LEU A 22 4.23 -6.56 7.49
N GLY A 23 3.97 -7.02 6.26
CA GLY A 23 4.02 -6.15 5.10
C GLY A 23 2.84 -5.19 5.09
N VAL A 24 3.07 -3.90 4.89
CA VAL A 24 2.01 -2.88 4.86
C VAL A 24 2.05 -2.18 3.51
N LEU A 25 0.98 -2.28 2.74
CA LEU A 25 0.85 -1.68 1.41
C LEU A 25 -0.24 -0.61 1.41
N PRO A 26 0.11 0.65 1.70
CA PRO A 26 -0.84 1.77 1.60
C PRO A 26 -0.93 2.26 0.16
N ALA A 27 -2.15 2.30 -0.39
CA ALA A 27 -2.39 2.89 -1.70
C ALA A 27 -3.86 3.30 -1.88
N ALA A 28 -4.13 4.06 -2.93
CA ALA A 28 -5.50 4.44 -3.27
C ALA A 28 -6.32 3.27 -3.84
N PHE A 29 -5.67 2.27 -4.47
CA PHE A 29 -6.31 1.13 -5.14
C PHE A 29 -7.46 1.54 -6.06
N ASN A 30 -7.17 2.43 -7.00
CA ASN A 30 -8.14 3.10 -7.87
C ASN A 30 -7.88 2.86 -9.38
N PRO A 31 -8.08 1.62 -9.88
CA PRO A 31 -8.37 0.36 -9.19
C PRO A 31 -7.13 -0.35 -8.61
N PRO A 32 -7.30 -1.46 -7.85
CA PRO A 32 -6.24 -2.43 -7.61
C PRO A 32 -5.68 -2.96 -8.93
N THR A 33 -4.34 -3.17 -9.01
CA THR A 33 -3.69 -3.65 -10.23
C THR A 33 -2.83 -4.89 -9.95
N LEU A 34 -2.43 -5.59 -11.00
CA LEU A 34 -1.48 -6.71 -10.87
C LEU A 34 -0.15 -6.27 -10.23
N ALA A 35 0.29 -5.01 -10.43
CA ALA A 35 1.48 -4.48 -9.76
C ALA A 35 1.32 -4.43 -8.22
N HIS A 36 0.16 -4.08 -7.70
CA HIS A 36 -0.10 -4.11 -6.26
C HIS A 36 -0.01 -5.54 -5.71
N LEU A 37 -0.61 -6.52 -6.42
CA LEU A 37 -0.55 -7.92 -5.99
C LEU A 37 0.86 -8.50 -6.12
N ALA A 38 1.61 -8.16 -7.16
CA ALA A 38 2.99 -8.59 -7.33
C ALA A 38 3.89 -8.09 -6.19
N LEU A 39 3.74 -6.83 -5.78
CA LEU A 39 4.43 -6.27 -4.60
C LEU A 39 4.07 -7.05 -3.32
N ALA A 40 2.79 -7.27 -3.09
CA ALA A 40 2.32 -7.96 -1.90
C ALA A 40 2.82 -9.42 -1.85
N ARG A 41 2.75 -10.15 -2.97
CA ARG A 41 3.27 -11.53 -3.07
C ARG A 41 4.78 -11.59 -2.86
N ALA A 42 5.54 -10.67 -3.45
CA ALA A 42 6.99 -10.61 -3.25
C ALA A 42 7.36 -10.36 -1.78
N ALA A 43 6.59 -9.52 -1.08
CA ALA A 43 6.81 -9.23 0.33
C ALA A 43 6.62 -10.45 1.25
N LEU A 44 5.82 -11.44 0.86
CA LEU A 44 5.63 -12.68 1.62
C LEU A 44 6.88 -13.56 1.72
N ALA A 45 7.97 -13.21 1.04
CA ALA A 45 9.28 -13.82 1.26
C ALA A 45 9.94 -13.34 2.56
N THR A 46 9.54 -12.18 3.09
CA THR A 46 10.12 -11.54 4.29
C THR A 46 9.09 -11.14 5.34
N ALA A 47 7.81 -11.15 4.99
CA ALA A 47 6.69 -10.90 5.87
C ALA A 47 5.81 -12.15 6.03
N ASP A 48 5.25 -12.35 7.22
CA ASP A 48 4.32 -13.46 7.48
C ASP A 48 2.96 -13.21 6.85
N GLN A 49 2.52 -11.95 6.86
CA GLN A 49 1.25 -11.47 6.32
C GLN A 49 1.46 -10.13 5.60
N VAL A 50 0.53 -9.77 4.71
CA VAL A 50 0.48 -8.44 4.09
C VAL A 50 -0.87 -7.80 4.32
N LEU A 51 -0.85 -6.56 4.81
CA LEU A 51 -2.00 -5.69 5.01
C LEU A 51 -2.07 -4.65 3.89
N PHE A 52 -3.14 -4.72 3.11
CA PHE A 52 -3.52 -3.66 2.18
C PHE A 52 -4.27 -2.58 2.95
N VAL A 53 -3.78 -1.34 2.89
CA VAL A 53 -4.36 -0.21 3.62
C VAL A 53 -4.95 0.80 2.66
N LEU A 54 -6.25 1.05 2.79
CA LEU A 54 -6.94 2.14 2.09
C LEU A 54 -6.98 3.37 3.00
N PRO A 55 -6.18 4.41 2.76
CA PRO A 55 -6.33 5.67 3.47
C PRO A 55 -7.69 6.29 3.18
N ARG A 56 -8.37 6.78 4.22
CA ARG A 56 -9.59 7.58 4.04
C ARG A 56 -9.30 9.00 3.58
N GLU A 57 -8.13 9.53 3.94
CA GLU A 57 -7.64 10.85 3.57
C GLU A 57 -6.41 10.74 2.69
N PHE A 58 -6.30 11.62 1.70
CA PHE A 58 -5.15 11.73 0.81
C PHE A 58 -4.49 13.09 0.98
N PRO A 59 -3.52 13.25 1.91
CA PRO A 59 -2.94 14.55 2.24
C PRO A 59 -2.21 15.21 1.06
N HIS A 60 -1.89 14.44 0.00
CA HIS A 60 -1.01 14.92 -1.08
C HIS A 60 -1.73 15.30 -2.37
N LYS A 61 -3.03 14.97 -2.53
CA LYS A 61 -3.79 15.31 -3.74
C LYS A 61 -5.29 15.10 -3.56
N PRO A 62 -6.13 15.87 -4.29
CA PRO A 62 -7.55 15.54 -4.39
C PRO A 62 -7.72 14.15 -5.00
N TYR A 63 -8.70 13.42 -4.50
CA TYR A 63 -9.04 12.10 -4.97
C TYR A 63 -10.20 12.16 -5.96
N GLU A 64 -10.02 11.55 -7.12
CA GLU A 64 -11.05 11.37 -8.15
C GLU A 64 -11.11 9.91 -8.57
N GLY A 65 -12.31 9.37 -8.78
CA GLY A 65 -12.52 7.99 -9.25
C GLY A 65 -13.54 7.22 -8.41
N ALA A 66 -13.31 5.92 -8.23
CA ALA A 66 -14.20 5.04 -7.49
C ALA A 66 -14.45 5.50 -6.05
N THR A 67 -15.66 5.31 -5.53
CA THR A 67 -15.97 5.61 -4.14
C THR A 67 -15.09 4.75 -3.18
N PHE A 68 -15.08 5.09 -1.91
CA PHE A 68 -14.35 4.31 -0.91
C PHE A 68 -14.85 2.86 -0.88
N GLU A 69 -16.16 2.66 -0.88
CA GLU A 69 -16.84 1.36 -0.84
C GLU A 69 -16.50 0.52 -2.07
N GLN A 70 -16.52 1.12 -3.27
CA GLN A 70 -16.14 0.45 -4.51
C GLN A 70 -14.68 0.00 -4.51
N ARG A 71 -13.78 0.78 -3.93
CA ARG A 71 -12.36 0.41 -3.79
C ARG A 71 -12.18 -0.75 -2.81
N VAL A 72 -12.92 -0.74 -1.68
CA VAL A 72 -12.93 -1.86 -0.72
C VAL A 72 -13.42 -3.13 -1.40
N GLU A 73 -14.53 -3.07 -2.14
CA GLU A 73 -15.11 -4.21 -2.85
C GLU A 73 -14.12 -4.81 -3.86
N MET A 74 -13.53 -3.97 -4.72
CA MET A 74 -12.51 -4.41 -5.68
C MET A 74 -11.30 -5.04 -4.98
N LEU A 75 -10.85 -4.45 -3.87
CA LEU A 75 -9.66 -4.94 -3.16
C LEU A 75 -9.92 -6.28 -2.47
N LEU A 76 -11.09 -6.45 -1.85
CA LEU A 76 -11.51 -7.72 -1.26
C LEU A 76 -11.59 -8.83 -2.32
N ALA A 77 -12.17 -8.54 -3.48
CA ALA A 77 -12.24 -9.51 -4.58
C ALA A 77 -10.84 -9.88 -5.10
N ALA A 78 -9.95 -8.88 -5.26
CA ALA A 78 -8.59 -9.09 -5.76
C ALA A 78 -7.68 -9.89 -4.81
N THR A 79 -7.93 -9.83 -3.49
CA THR A 79 -7.03 -10.41 -2.48
C THR A 79 -7.50 -11.73 -1.89
N ARG A 80 -8.74 -12.15 -2.13
CA ARG A 80 -9.40 -13.31 -1.49
C ARG A 80 -8.69 -14.65 -1.67
N SER A 81 -7.88 -14.80 -2.72
CA SER A 81 -7.21 -16.06 -3.04
C SER A 81 -5.93 -16.32 -2.21
N GLU A 82 -5.42 -15.30 -1.49
CA GLU A 82 -4.23 -15.46 -0.64
C GLU A 82 -4.64 -15.27 0.84
N PRO A 83 -4.63 -16.35 1.65
CA PRO A 83 -5.10 -16.30 3.04
C PRO A 83 -4.24 -15.45 3.96
N ARG A 84 -3.03 -15.08 3.56
CA ARG A 84 -2.12 -14.21 4.32
C ARG A 84 -2.32 -12.71 4.02
N PHE A 85 -3.30 -12.37 3.16
CA PHE A 85 -3.63 -10.97 2.89
C PHE A 85 -4.75 -10.48 3.80
N SER A 86 -4.58 -9.27 4.29
CA SER A 86 -5.58 -8.51 5.05
C SER A 86 -5.95 -7.24 4.31
N VAL A 87 -7.16 -6.74 4.51
CA VAL A 87 -7.65 -5.47 3.95
C VAL A 87 -8.22 -4.63 5.07
N ALA A 88 -7.73 -3.42 5.23
CA ALA A 88 -8.23 -2.46 6.20
C ALA A 88 -8.22 -1.02 5.68
N ALA A 89 -9.00 -0.16 6.31
CA ALA A 89 -8.86 1.28 6.15
C ALA A 89 -8.05 1.87 7.30
N SER A 90 -7.26 2.87 6.96
CA SER A 90 -6.61 3.79 7.89
C SER A 90 -7.34 5.14 7.85
N ARG A 91 -7.42 5.80 8.98
CA ARG A 91 -7.98 7.14 9.07
C ARG A 91 -7.09 8.16 8.36
N GLY A 92 -5.79 8.12 8.67
CA GLY A 92 -4.80 9.00 8.04
C GLY A 92 -4.15 8.40 6.80
N GLY A 93 -3.34 9.21 6.10
CA GLY A 93 -2.64 8.83 4.88
C GLY A 93 -1.12 8.85 4.99
N LEU A 94 -0.58 9.27 6.12
CA LEU A 94 0.87 9.29 6.36
C LEU A 94 1.36 7.95 6.91
N PHE A 95 2.54 7.52 6.49
CA PHE A 95 3.11 6.24 6.93
C PHE A 95 3.29 6.17 8.45
N ALA A 96 3.61 7.28 9.10
CA ALA A 96 3.72 7.33 10.57
C ALA A 96 2.38 7.05 11.27
N GLU A 97 1.28 7.59 10.76
CA GLU A 97 -0.07 7.36 11.27
C GLU A 97 -0.49 5.91 11.08
N ILE A 98 -0.30 5.38 9.87
CA ILE A 98 -0.58 3.98 9.55
C ILE A 98 0.27 3.04 10.40
N ALA A 99 1.55 3.36 10.63
CA ALA A 99 2.42 2.55 11.49
C ALA A 99 1.92 2.52 12.94
N GLN A 100 1.41 3.64 13.45
CA GLN A 100 0.81 3.70 14.78
C GLN A 100 -0.45 2.83 14.85
N GLU A 101 -1.37 2.95 13.89
CA GLU A 101 -2.59 2.13 13.81
C GLU A 101 -2.26 0.62 13.68
N CYS A 102 -1.21 0.26 12.92
CA CYS A 102 -0.75 -1.12 12.83
C CYS A 102 -0.27 -1.66 14.19
N ARG A 103 0.48 -0.86 14.96
CA ARG A 103 0.95 -1.27 16.31
C ARG A 103 -0.21 -1.47 17.28
N GLU A 104 -1.19 -0.60 17.24
CA GLU A 104 -2.40 -0.75 18.05
C GLU A 104 -3.17 -2.05 17.72
N ALA A 105 -3.22 -2.43 16.43
CA ALA A 105 -3.95 -3.61 15.97
C ALA A 105 -3.18 -4.94 16.12
N TYR A 106 -1.85 -4.92 15.96
CA TYR A 106 -1.02 -6.12 15.92
C TYR A 106 -0.04 -6.25 17.10
N GLY A 107 0.16 -5.16 17.88
CA GLY A 107 1.09 -5.07 19.00
C GLY A 107 2.39 -4.35 18.65
N ASP A 108 3.08 -3.84 19.67
CA ASP A 108 4.30 -3.04 19.51
C ASP A 108 5.49 -3.84 18.97
N ASP A 109 5.53 -5.15 19.21
CA ASP A 109 6.63 -6.03 18.81
C ASP A 109 6.60 -6.41 17.33
N VAL A 110 5.50 -6.10 16.60
CA VAL A 110 5.40 -6.43 15.18
C VAL A 110 6.42 -5.63 14.36
N ARG A 111 7.19 -6.32 13.54
CA ARG A 111 8.09 -5.70 12.57
C ARG A 111 7.27 -5.19 11.39
N LEU A 112 7.25 -3.89 11.13
CA LEU A 112 6.49 -3.27 10.06
C LEU A 112 7.37 -3.04 8.83
N LEU A 113 6.94 -3.57 7.68
CA LEU A 113 7.63 -3.50 6.40
C LEU A 113 6.71 -2.77 5.40
N PHE A 114 6.92 -1.47 5.18
CA PHE A 114 6.11 -0.69 4.25
C PHE A 114 6.54 -0.92 2.81
N LEU A 115 5.60 -1.34 1.98
CA LEU A 115 5.81 -1.67 0.57
C LEU A 115 5.52 -0.45 -0.29
N CYS A 116 6.44 -0.07 -1.16
CA CYS A 116 6.22 1.03 -2.08
C CYS A 116 7.05 0.88 -3.37
N GLY A 117 6.63 1.58 -4.42
CA GLY A 117 7.46 1.79 -5.61
C GLY A 117 8.50 2.90 -5.38
N ARG A 118 9.50 3.00 -6.28
CA ARG A 118 10.56 4.02 -6.22
C ARG A 118 10.02 5.44 -6.05
N ASP A 119 9.07 5.86 -6.88
CA ASP A 119 8.54 7.22 -6.87
C ASP A 119 7.87 7.59 -5.53
N ALA A 120 7.22 6.61 -4.89
CA ALA A 120 6.64 6.79 -3.57
C ALA A 120 7.75 6.87 -2.49
N ALA A 121 8.78 6.02 -2.58
CA ALA A 121 9.92 6.06 -1.68
C ALA A 121 10.66 7.40 -1.76
N GLU A 122 10.95 7.89 -2.95
CA GLU A 122 11.58 9.21 -3.17
C GLU A 122 10.74 10.33 -2.56
N ARG A 123 9.42 10.32 -2.78
CA ARG A 123 8.51 11.32 -2.22
C ARG A 123 8.47 11.29 -0.70
N ILE A 124 8.39 10.12 -0.09
CA ILE A 124 8.36 9.95 1.36
C ILE A 124 9.65 10.48 1.98
N VAL A 125 10.79 10.17 1.38
CA VAL A 125 12.11 10.61 1.88
C VAL A 125 12.33 12.12 1.76
N THR A 126 11.77 12.73 0.70
CA THR A 126 11.96 14.17 0.41
C THR A 126 10.82 15.05 0.92
N TRP A 127 9.79 14.46 1.56
CA TRP A 127 8.66 15.20 2.08
C TRP A 127 9.08 16.10 3.25
N ASP A 128 8.56 17.34 3.27
CA ASP A 128 8.73 18.23 4.41
C ASP A 128 7.79 17.83 5.55
N TYR A 129 8.36 17.23 6.58
CA TYR A 129 7.64 16.83 7.81
C TYR A 129 7.60 17.96 8.85
N GLY A 130 7.97 19.20 8.48
CA GLY A 130 7.90 20.39 9.32
C GLY A 130 9.03 20.57 10.33
N GLU A 131 9.85 19.53 10.56
CA GLU A 131 10.98 19.59 11.50
C GLU A 131 12.22 18.88 10.94
N PRO A 132 13.42 19.43 11.10
CA PRO A 132 14.66 18.74 10.73
C PRO A 132 14.80 17.38 11.45
N GLY A 133 15.15 16.34 10.69
CA GLY A 133 15.32 14.98 11.23
C GLY A 133 14.02 14.26 11.60
N ALA A 134 12.84 14.80 11.25
CA ALA A 134 11.56 14.15 11.53
C ALA A 134 11.43 12.83 10.76
N PHE A 135 11.86 12.78 9.51
CA PHE A 135 11.84 11.57 8.72
C PHE A 135 12.76 10.49 9.30
N GLU A 136 13.98 10.83 9.69
CA GLU A 136 14.95 9.90 10.29
C GLU A 136 14.40 9.30 11.59
N ARG A 137 13.73 10.08 12.43
CA ARG A 137 13.06 9.56 13.64
C ARG A 137 11.87 8.68 13.30
N MET A 138 11.12 9.03 12.27
CA MET A 138 9.96 8.26 11.82
C MET A 138 10.35 6.89 11.27
N ILE A 139 11.40 6.83 10.44
CA ILE A 139 11.83 5.58 9.78
C ILE A 139 12.36 4.54 10.77
N GLU A 140 12.78 4.97 11.99
CA GLU A 140 13.18 4.03 13.04
C GLU A 140 12.02 3.13 13.51
N ARG A 141 10.78 3.52 13.23
CA ARG A 141 9.57 2.79 13.64
C ARG A 141 9.14 1.71 12.64
N PHE A 142 9.68 1.71 11.42
CA PHE A 142 9.38 0.74 10.36
C PHE A 142 10.52 0.65 9.35
N GLU A 143 10.42 -0.28 8.43
CA GLU A 143 11.35 -0.45 7.31
C GLU A 143 10.62 -0.21 5.99
N LEU A 144 11.35 0.17 4.94
CA LEU A 144 10.82 0.28 3.57
C LEU A 144 11.28 -0.91 2.73
N LEU A 145 10.33 -1.56 2.07
CA LEU A 145 10.59 -2.49 0.97
C LEU A 145 10.25 -1.79 -0.34
N VAL A 146 11.28 -1.38 -1.07
CA VAL A 146 11.14 -0.57 -2.28
C VAL A 146 11.29 -1.43 -3.52
N ALA A 147 10.26 -1.49 -4.38
CA ALA A 147 10.37 -2.07 -5.69
C ALA A 147 10.87 -1.00 -6.68
N PRO A 148 12.06 -1.16 -7.25
CA PRO A 148 12.52 -0.28 -8.30
C PRO A 148 11.67 -0.53 -9.56
N ARG A 149 10.98 0.50 -10.03
CA ARG A 149 10.51 0.55 -11.41
C ARG A 149 11.68 1.05 -12.23
N ASP A 150 11.97 0.46 -13.36
CA ASP A 150 12.99 0.91 -14.32
C ASP A 150 14.21 1.54 -13.64
N GLY A 151 15.14 0.73 -13.15
CA GLY A 151 16.42 1.21 -12.66
C GLY A 151 16.73 0.86 -11.20
N HIS A 152 17.75 1.50 -10.68
CA HIS A 152 18.27 1.28 -9.34
C HIS A 152 17.75 2.37 -8.39
N TYR A 153 17.21 1.96 -7.24
CA TYR A 153 16.90 2.88 -6.15
C TYR A 153 18.07 2.91 -5.15
N ALA A 154 18.65 4.09 -4.93
CA ALA A 154 19.69 4.29 -3.95
C ALA A 154 19.15 5.14 -2.79
N PRO A 155 18.85 4.54 -1.63
CA PRO A 155 18.38 5.31 -0.47
C PRO A 155 19.48 6.22 0.07
N PRO A 156 19.12 7.38 0.66
CA PRO A 156 20.06 8.22 1.37
C PRO A 156 20.87 7.44 2.41
N PRO A 157 22.16 7.77 2.62
CA PRO A 157 23.02 7.01 3.54
C PRO A 157 22.44 6.88 4.96
N ALA A 158 21.78 7.93 5.47
CA ALA A 158 21.22 7.99 6.82
C ALA A 158 20.16 6.91 7.08
N ILE A 159 19.39 6.50 6.05
CA ILE A 159 18.28 5.57 6.19
C ILE A 159 18.54 4.22 5.50
N ARG A 160 19.72 4.03 4.90
CA ARG A 160 20.03 2.82 4.11
C ARG A 160 19.82 1.52 4.90
N HIS A 161 20.04 1.54 6.20
CA HIS A 161 19.86 0.39 7.09
C HIS A 161 18.39 0.00 7.30
N ARG A 162 17.44 0.88 6.94
CA ARG A 162 15.99 0.66 7.03
C ARG A 162 15.32 0.42 5.67
N VAL A 163 16.10 0.34 4.60
CA VAL A 163 15.56 0.19 3.24
C VAL A 163 16.10 -1.07 2.60
N SER A 164 15.21 -1.92 2.14
CA SER A 164 15.53 -3.12 1.36
C SER A 164 14.88 -3.06 -0.01
N ILE A 165 15.53 -3.66 -1.00
CA ILE A 165 14.99 -3.76 -2.34
C ILE A 165 14.06 -4.96 -2.44
N LEU A 166 12.83 -4.72 -2.86
CA LEU A 166 11.83 -5.73 -3.14
C LEU A 166 11.85 -6.05 -4.64
N GLN A 167 12.05 -7.30 -4.99
CA GLN A 167 12.06 -7.74 -6.39
C GLN A 167 10.83 -8.62 -6.64
N PRO A 168 9.76 -8.08 -7.26
CA PRO A 168 8.67 -8.90 -7.76
C PRO A 168 9.16 -9.90 -8.80
N THR A 169 8.60 -11.10 -8.79
CA THR A 169 8.94 -12.14 -9.77
C THR A 169 8.36 -11.87 -11.15
N GLU A 170 7.30 -11.07 -11.22
CA GLU A 170 6.63 -10.67 -12.45
C GLU A 170 7.04 -9.24 -12.82
N ASP A 171 7.31 -9.00 -14.10
CA ASP A 171 7.53 -7.63 -14.59
C ASP A 171 6.20 -6.90 -14.68
N THR A 172 5.93 -6.10 -13.66
CA THR A 172 4.76 -5.22 -13.57
C THR A 172 5.14 -3.74 -13.56
N SER A 173 6.35 -3.42 -13.99
CA SER A 173 6.92 -2.07 -13.95
C SER A 173 6.07 -1.02 -14.68
N LEU A 174 5.46 -1.40 -15.79
CA LEU A 174 4.60 -0.55 -16.62
C LEU A 174 3.13 -0.51 -16.14
N ILE A 175 2.74 -1.32 -15.16
CA ILE A 175 1.35 -1.41 -14.69
C ILE A 175 1.09 -0.37 -13.60
N SER A 176 0.12 0.52 -13.85
CA SER A 176 -0.36 1.48 -12.86
C SER A 176 -1.88 1.66 -12.92
N ALA A 177 -2.47 2.10 -11.81
CA ALA A 177 -3.90 2.42 -11.79
C ALA A 177 -4.26 3.59 -12.70
N SER A 178 -3.36 4.53 -12.93
CA SER A 178 -3.54 5.61 -13.90
C SER A 178 -3.61 5.07 -15.32
N GLU A 179 -2.70 4.17 -15.69
CA GLU A 179 -2.70 3.51 -17.01
C GLU A 179 -4.02 2.77 -17.27
N VAL A 180 -4.56 2.06 -16.26
CA VAL A 180 -5.87 1.40 -16.39
C VAL A 180 -6.97 2.41 -16.73
N ARG A 181 -7.05 3.51 -15.96
CA ARG A 181 -8.07 4.55 -16.19
C ARG A 181 -7.87 5.30 -17.51
N ASP A 182 -6.64 5.51 -17.93
CA ASP A 182 -6.33 6.17 -19.21
C ASP A 182 -6.77 5.31 -20.39
N ARG A 183 -6.48 4.00 -20.35
CA ARG A 183 -6.94 3.05 -21.37
C ARG A 183 -8.45 2.91 -21.42
N LEU A 184 -9.12 2.85 -20.27
CA LEU A 184 -10.58 2.84 -20.20
C LEU A 184 -11.19 4.06 -20.91
N ARG A 185 -10.68 5.28 -20.61
CA ARG A 185 -11.16 6.51 -21.26
C ARG A 185 -10.93 6.53 -22.78
N GLN A 186 -9.90 5.85 -23.25
CA GLN A 186 -9.55 5.74 -24.67
C GLN A 186 -10.23 4.56 -25.38
N GLY A 187 -11.00 3.72 -24.67
CA GLY A 187 -11.58 2.48 -25.21
C GLY A 187 -10.51 1.44 -25.60
N ALA A 188 -9.29 1.55 -25.02
CA ALA A 188 -8.19 0.62 -25.28
C ALA A 188 -8.23 -0.58 -24.32
N HIS A 189 -7.57 -1.68 -24.71
CA HIS A 189 -7.50 -2.92 -23.92
C HIS A 189 -6.72 -2.70 -22.61
N TRP A 190 -7.34 -2.99 -21.48
CA TRP A 190 -6.82 -2.75 -20.12
C TRP A 190 -6.95 -3.94 -19.17
N GLU A 191 -7.77 -4.94 -19.50
CA GLU A 191 -8.16 -6.05 -18.63
C GLU A 191 -6.94 -6.83 -18.08
N HIS A 192 -5.87 -6.91 -18.88
CA HIS A 192 -4.62 -7.57 -18.52
C HIS A 192 -3.78 -6.81 -17.46
N LEU A 193 -4.20 -5.62 -17.03
CA LEU A 193 -3.50 -4.80 -16.03
C LEU A 193 -4.06 -4.98 -14.62
N VAL A 194 -5.24 -5.59 -14.49
CA VAL A 194 -5.93 -5.79 -13.22
C VAL A 194 -6.13 -7.29 -12.94
N PRO A 195 -6.32 -7.68 -11.67
CA PRO A 195 -6.69 -9.05 -11.33
C PRO A 195 -7.97 -9.47 -12.06
N PRO A 196 -8.04 -10.69 -12.61
CA PRO A 196 -9.21 -11.16 -13.38
C PRO A 196 -10.51 -11.13 -12.55
N GLU A 197 -10.40 -11.27 -11.23
CA GLU A 197 -11.53 -11.24 -10.30
C GLU A 197 -12.26 -9.91 -10.25
N ILE A 198 -11.61 -8.81 -10.66
CA ILE A 198 -12.20 -7.47 -10.61
C ILE A 198 -12.49 -6.85 -11.97
N VAL A 199 -12.25 -7.56 -13.07
CA VAL A 199 -12.46 -7.01 -14.43
C VAL A 199 -13.89 -6.49 -14.62
N LEU A 200 -14.89 -7.23 -14.17
CA LEU A 200 -16.30 -6.80 -14.28
C LEU A 200 -16.59 -5.58 -13.42
N LEU A 201 -16.10 -5.54 -12.17
CA LEU A 201 -16.26 -4.38 -11.28
C LEU A 201 -15.58 -3.13 -11.85
N VAL A 202 -14.36 -3.27 -12.38
CA VAL A 202 -13.66 -2.15 -13.01
C VAL A 202 -14.43 -1.61 -14.21
N ARG A 203 -15.00 -2.48 -15.03
CA ARG A 203 -15.83 -2.07 -16.18
C ARG A 203 -17.10 -1.35 -15.74
N GLU A 204 -17.77 -1.81 -14.69
CA GLU A 204 -18.98 -1.18 -14.15
C GLU A 204 -18.71 0.18 -13.53
N ILE A 205 -17.59 0.31 -12.79
CA ILE A 205 -17.28 1.51 -12.02
C ILE A 205 -16.68 2.63 -12.88
N TYR A 206 -15.90 2.29 -13.90
CA TYR A 206 -15.14 3.28 -14.69
C TYR A 206 -15.54 3.32 -16.16
N GLY A 207 -16.34 2.40 -16.65
CA GLY A 207 -16.88 2.36 -18.04
C GLY A 207 -18.23 3.01 -18.09
#